data_94871b54a2f5430eeca0a473f3837c9f
#
_entry.id   94871b54a2f5430eeca0a473f3837c9f
#
_cell.length_a   1.000
_cell.length_b   1.000
_cell.length_c   1.000
_cell.angle_alpha   90.00
_cell.angle_beta   90.00
_cell.angle_gamma   90.00
#
_symmetry.space_group_name_H-M   'P 1'
#
loop_
_entity.id
_entity.type
_entity.pdbx_description
1 polymer ?
#
loop_
_entity_poly.entity_id
_entity_poly.type
_entity_poly.pdbx_seq_one_letter_code
_entity_poly.pdbx_strand_id
1 'polypeptide(L)'
;SYADQVSLSYKSQQLSDISAEFFTGTITSDQIPALTQRLYEGGLINAAEYQSLGGVEQKISAVSEAQSFLNQQLMSVVVQSDAELQAGFANVVQVLRNMDSSATPQQREAEQQALSFISEYREQQQLAGADSSILDGLDQVMDVLTALEKVRNNEQATGALASYNSVQEAYDEANQ
;
A
#
# COMPACT_ATOMS: atom_id res chain seq x y z
N SER A 1 -11.62 20.12 13.32
CA SER A 1 -12.78 19.53 12.63
C SER A 1 -12.81 18.01 12.79
N TYR A 2 -13.92 17.40 12.45
CA TYR A 2 -14.04 15.93 12.46
C TYR A 2 -13.00 15.30 11.51
N ALA A 3 -12.80 15.88 10.34
CA ALA A 3 -11.82 15.39 9.37
C ALA A 3 -10.40 15.38 9.95
N ASP A 4 -10.03 16.44 10.66
CA ASP A 4 -8.72 16.55 11.29
C ASP A 4 -8.55 15.51 12.40
N GLN A 5 -9.61 15.28 13.18
CA GLN A 5 -9.60 14.28 14.26
C GLN A 5 -9.44 12.86 13.71
N VAL A 6 -10.15 12.52 12.62
CA VAL A 6 -10.07 11.22 11.96
C VAL A 6 -8.68 10.99 11.42
N SER A 7 -8.13 11.96 10.68
CA SER A 7 -6.78 11.88 10.12
C SER A 7 -5.73 11.73 11.22
N LEU A 8 -5.84 12.53 12.29
CA LEU A 8 -4.89 12.47 13.41
C LEU A 8 -4.96 11.13 14.14
N SER A 9 -6.16 10.60 14.38
CA SER A 9 -6.35 9.31 15.03
C SER A 9 -5.70 8.17 14.22
N TYR A 10 -5.92 8.15 12.90
CA TYR A 10 -5.30 7.15 12.03
C TYR A 10 -3.78 7.29 12.01
N LYS A 11 -3.27 8.52 11.89
CA LYS A 11 -1.82 8.79 11.91
C LYS A 11 -1.18 8.33 13.22
N SER A 12 -1.85 8.55 14.34
CA SER A 12 -1.36 8.10 15.66
C SER A 12 -1.25 6.58 15.71
N GLN A 13 -2.23 5.86 15.18
CA GLN A 13 -2.21 4.41 15.11
C GLN A 13 -1.09 3.92 14.19
N GLN A 14 -0.92 4.51 13.02
CA GLN A 14 0.15 4.18 12.09
C GLN A 14 1.52 4.43 12.72
N LEU A 15 1.71 5.55 13.40
CA LEU A 15 2.96 5.85 14.07
C LEU A 15 3.27 4.84 15.17
N SER A 16 2.25 4.45 15.94
CA SER A 16 2.38 3.42 16.98
C SER A 16 2.81 2.09 16.39
N ASP A 17 2.17 1.66 15.29
CA ASP A 17 2.47 0.39 14.62
C ASP A 17 3.90 0.39 14.06
N ILE A 18 4.30 1.46 13.40
CA ILE A 18 5.65 1.60 12.84
C ILE A 18 6.69 1.68 13.96
N SER A 19 6.40 2.39 15.05
CA SER A 19 7.27 2.45 16.20
C SER A 19 7.53 1.06 16.80
N ALA A 20 6.50 0.23 16.87
CA ALA A 20 6.64 -1.14 17.36
C ALA A 20 7.55 -1.98 16.46
N GLU A 21 7.61 -1.71 15.17
CA GLU A 21 8.50 -2.42 14.24
C GLU A 21 9.98 -2.05 14.44
N PHE A 22 10.27 -0.79 14.75
CA PHE A 22 11.64 -0.26 14.76
C PHE A 22 12.22 0.02 16.14
N PHE A 23 11.40 0.32 17.14
CA PHE A 23 11.87 0.78 18.44
C PHE A 23 11.93 -0.35 19.47
N THR A 24 12.66 -1.42 19.16
CA THR A 24 12.99 -2.45 20.13
C THR A 24 14.29 -2.14 20.87
N GLY A 25 14.90 -0.97 20.60
CA GLY A 25 16.15 -0.50 21.18
C GLY A 25 16.56 0.83 20.56
N THR A 26 17.85 1.12 20.52
CA THR A 26 18.38 2.33 19.88
C THR A 26 18.33 2.16 18.37
N ILE A 27 17.74 3.14 17.66
CA ILE A 27 17.77 3.17 16.21
C ILE A 27 19.17 3.54 15.73
N THR A 28 19.72 2.70 14.86
CA THR A 28 21.02 2.94 14.23
C THR A 28 20.82 3.62 12.87
N SER A 29 21.86 4.29 12.37
CA SER A 29 21.79 5.05 11.12
C SER A 29 21.47 4.17 9.89
N ASP A 30 21.80 2.88 9.93
CA ASP A 30 21.49 1.94 8.86
C ASP A 30 20.01 1.57 8.80
N GLN A 31 19.24 1.83 9.86
CA GLN A 31 17.79 1.60 9.89
C GLN A 31 16.98 2.78 9.35
N ILE A 32 17.59 3.96 9.20
CA ILE A 32 16.89 5.19 8.78
C ILE A 32 16.24 5.04 7.40
N PRO A 33 16.89 4.47 6.38
CA PRO A 33 16.25 4.30 5.08
C PRO A 33 14.99 3.44 5.14
N ALA A 34 15.02 2.33 5.87
CA ALA A 34 13.87 1.45 6.02
C ALA A 34 12.75 2.13 6.80
N LEU A 35 13.07 2.87 7.87
CA LEU A 35 12.09 3.63 8.63
C LEU A 35 11.43 4.71 7.76
N THR A 36 12.22 5.46 6.98
CA THR A 36 11.72 6.51 6.10
C THR A 36 10.76 5.93 5.04
N GLN A 37 11.13 4.81 4.44
CA GLN A 37 10.27 4.11 3.49
C GLN A 37 8.95 3.68 4.16
N ARG A 38 9.05 3.15 5.36
CA ARG A 38 7.87 2.68 6.11
C ARG A 38 6.94 3.84 6.48
N LEU A 39 7.49 5.00 6.85
CA LEU A 39 6.71 6.21 7.13
C LEU A 39 5.95 6.69 5.88
N TYR A 40 6.60 6.64 4.72
CA TYR A 40 5.98 7.00 3.46
C TYR A 40 4.86 6.02 3.09
N GLU A 41 5.15 4.72 3.13
CA GLU A 41 4.17 3.67 2.81
C GLU A 41 2.97 3.72 3.74
N GLY A 42 3.18 4.09 5.01
CA GLY A 42 2.12 4.27 5.99
C GLY A 42 1.32 5.56 5.85
N GLY A 43 1.68 6.42 4.90
CA GLY A 43 0.98 7.69 4.66
C GLY A 43 1.34 8.80 5.64
N LEU A 44 2.39 8.62 6.45
CA LEU A 44 2.77 9.62 7.48
C LEU A 44 3.62 10.76 6.93
N ILE A 45 4.34 10.51 5.84
CA ILE A 45 5.11 11.53 5.12
C ILE A 45 4.75 11.44 3.64
N ASN A 46 4.90 12.57 2.94
CA ASN A 46 4.66 12.61 1.50
C ASN A 46 5.93 12.27 0.70
N ALA A 47 5.81 12.23 -0.63
CA ALA A 47 6.92 11.87 -1.51
C ALA A 47 8.11 12.83 -1.38
N ALA A 48 7.85 14.14 -1.27
CA ALA A 48 8.90 15.15 -1.12
C ALA A 48 9.64 14.99 0.21
N GLU A 49 8.91 14.74 1.28
CA GLU A 49 9.48 14.47 2.61
C GLU A 49 10.30 13.18 2.60
N TYR A 50 9.79 12.14 1.95
CA TYR A 50 10.50 10.87 1.79
C TYR A 50 11.85 11.08 1.10
N GLN A 51 11.85 11.78 -0.04
CA GLN A 51 13.07 12.05 -0.80
C GLN A 51 14.06 12.91 -0.01
N SER A 52 13.55 13.90 0.70
CA SER A 52 14.36 14.79 1.55
C SER A 52 15.05 14.04 2.69
N LEU A 53 14.34 13.13 3.35
CA LEU A 53 14.86 12.36 4.49
C LEU A 53 15.80 11.25 4.06
N GLY A 54 15.59 10.70 2.87
CA GLY A 54 16.42 9.62 2.33
C GLY A 54 17.80 10.06 1.89
N GLY A 55 18.04 11.38 1.74
CA GLY A 55 19.34 11.94 1.35
C GLY A 55 19.84 11.52 -0.02
N VAL A 56 19.06 10.80 -0.80
CA VAL A 56 19.39 10.30 -2.13
C VAL A 56 18.17 10.47 -3.04
N GLU A 57 18.37 10.80 -4.29
CA GLU A 57 17.33 10.79 -5.32
C GLU A 57 16.93 9.36 -5.63
N GLN A 58 16.26 8.69 -4.68
CA GLN A 58 15.72 7.36 -4.94
C GLN A 58 14.35 7.49 -5.60
N LYS A 59 14.21 6.82 -6.73
CA LYS A 59 12.93 6.68 -7.38
C LYS A 59 12.01 5.86 -6.46
N ILE A 60 10.86 6.44 -6.14
CA ILE A 60 9.86 5.74 -5.33
C ILE A 60 9.23 4.63 -6.17
N SER A 61 9.19 3.42 -5.62
CA SER A 61 8.62 2.27 -6.32
C SER A 61 7.10 2.37 -6.40
N ALA A 62 6.52 1.74 -7.42
CA ALA A 62 5.07 1.67 -7.57
C ALA A 62 4.40 0.96 -6.38
N VAL A 63 5.05 -0.06 -5.83
CA VAL A 63 4.54 -0.78 -4.65
C VAL A 63 4.43 0.16 -3.45
N SER A 64 5.46 0.97 -3.18
CA SER A 64 5.44 1.96 -2.09
C SER A 64 4.41 3.05 -2.33
N GLU A 65 4.29 3.54 -3.57
CA GLU A 65 3.29 4.55 -3.93
C GLU A 65 1.86 4.01 -3.72
N ALA A 66 1.61 2.76 -4.10
CA ALA A 66 0.31 2.12 -3.89
C ALA A 66 -0.04 2.04 -2.40
N GLN A 67 0.90 1.64 -1.57
CA GLN A 67 0.68 1.56 -0.12
C GLN A 67 0.42 2.92 0.49
N SER A 68 1.19 3.93 0.10
CA SER A 68 0.99 5.31 0.55
C SER A 68 -0.39 5.82 0.17
N PHE A 69 -0.80 5.61 -1.07
CA PHE A 69 -2.14 6.00 -1.54
C PHE A 69 -3.24 5.33 -0.73
N LEU A 70 -3.15 4.03 -0.49
CA LEU A 70 -4.16 3.28 0.28
C LEU A 70 -4.28 3.80 1.71
N ASN A 71 -3.17 4.07 2.36
CA ASN A 71 -3.18 4.61 3.72
C ASN A 71 -3.74 6.03 3.76
N GLN A 72 -3.50 6.84 2.73
CA GLN A 72 -4.12 8.16 2.60
C GLN A 72 -5.64 8.04 2.44
N GLN A 73 -6.14 7.06 1.68
CA GLN A 73 -7.58 6.80 1.57
C GLN A 73 -8.17 6.42 2.93
N LEU A 74 -7.48 5.59 3.71
CA LEU A 74 -7.90 5.20 5.06
C LEU A 74 -7.94 6.38 6.02
N MET A 75 -7.19 7.45 5.76
CA MET A 75 -7.24 8.69 6.56
C MET A 75 -8.43 9.58 6.21
N SER A 76 -9.09 9.33 5.08
CA SER A 76 -10.19 10.19 4.63
C SER A 76 -11.45 9.97 5.45
N VAL A 77 -12.23 11.04 5.60
CA VAL A 77 -13.51 10.98 6.32
C VAL A 77 -14.49 10.04 5.63
N VAL A 78 -14.50 10.03 4.30
CA VAL A 78 -15.38 9.17 3.51
C VAL A 78 -15.17 7.70 3.87
N VAL A 79 -13.90 7.26 3.89
CA VAL A 79 -13.57 5.87 4.23
C VAL A 79 -13.82 5.59 5.72
N GLN A 80 -13.41 6.49 6.61
CA GLN A 80 -13.58 6.30 8.04
C GLN A 80 -15.04 6.32 8.48
N SER A 81 -15.93 6.91 7.68
CA SER A 81 -17.36 6.96 7.94
C SER A 81 -18.12 5.74 7.38
N ASP A 82 -17.45 4.83 6.70
CA ASP A 82 -18.06 3.69 6.03
C ASP A 82 -17.28 2.42 6.39
N ALA A 83 -17.89 1.57 7.22
CA ALA A 83 -17.24 0.37 7.74
C ALA A 83 -16.84 -0.61 6.62
N GLU A 84 -17.63 -0.71 5.55
CA GLU A 84 -17.31 -1.59 4.41
C GLU A 84 -16.11 -1.08 3.63
N LEU A 85 -16.04 0.24 3.37
CA LEU A 85 -14.89 0.84 2.70
C LEU A 85 -13.64 0.69 3.56
N GLN A 86 -13.76 0.93 4.85
CA GLN A 86 -12.65 0.80 5.78
C GLN A 86 -12.08 -0.62 5.77
N ALA A 87 -12.96 -1.62 5.85
CA ALA A 87 -12.56 -3.03 5.82
C ALA A 87 -11.93 -3.40 4.46
N GLY A 88 -12.50 -2.91 3.36
CA GLY A 88 -12.00 -3.15 2.02
C GLY A 88 -10.59 -2.59 1.82
N PHE A 89 -10.37 -1.32 2.15
CA PHE A 89 -9.04 -0.70 2.05
C PHE A 89 -8.03 -1.33 3.00
N ALA A 90 -8.45 -1.65 4.22
CA ALA A 90 -7.57 -2.32 5.20
C ALA A 90 -7.10 -3.68 4.68
N ASN A 91 -7.98 -4.45 4.03
CA ASN A 91 -7.60 -5.71 3.42
C ASN A 91 -6.54 -5.52 2.32
N VAL A 92 -6.70 -4.51 1.47
CA VAL A 92 -5.72 -4.23 0.41
C VAL A 92 -4.36 -3.87 1.01
N VAL A 93 -4.33 -3.05 2.05
CA VAL A 93 -3.09 -2.71 2.77
C VAL A 93 -2.43 -3.97 3.30
N GLN A 94 -3.19 -4.86 3.95
CA GLN A 94 -2.64 -6.10 4.50
C GLN A 94 -2.12 -7.04 3.40
N VAL A 95 -2.82 -7.12 2.28
CA VAL A 95 -2.37 -7.91 1.12
C VAL A 95 -0.99 -7.43 0.65
N LEU A 96 -0.81 -6.12 0.49
CA LEU A 96 0.47 -5.58 0.04
C LEU A 96 1.57 -5.73 1.09
N ARG A 97 1.22 -5.68 2.37
CA ARG A 97 2.19 -5.90 3.45
C ARG A 97 2.64 -7.37 3.55
N ASN A 98 1.80 -8.30 3.10
CA ASN A 98 2.06 -9.74 3.18
C ASN A 98 2.45 -10.34 1.83
N MET A 99 2.87 -9.52 0.85
CA MET A 99 3.19 -10.02 -0.47
C MET A 99 4.37 -11.00 -0.50
N ASP A 100 5.28 -10.90 0.46
CA ASP A 100 6.43 -11.79 0.62
C ASP A 100 6.12 -13.03 1.47
N SER A 101 4.88 -13.17 1.93
CA SER A 101 4.42 -14.37 2.64
C SER A 101 4.06 -15.48 1.66
N SER A 102 4.07 -16.72 2.15
CA SER A 102 3.66 -17.88 1.35
C SER A 102 2.23 -17.75 0.86
N ALA A 103 1.98 -18.24 -0.33
CA ALA A 103 0.66 -18.21 -0.97
C ALA A 103 -0.28 -19.28 -0.38
N THR A 104 -0.76 -19.06 0.84
CA THR A 104 -1.80 -19.92 1.42
C THR A 104 -3.12 -19.67 0.68
N PRO A 105 -4.09 -20.64 0.74
CA PRO A 105 -5.42 -20.40 0.18
C PRO A 105 -6.09 -19.15 0.73
N GLN A 106 -5.92 -18.86 2.02
CA GLN A 106 -6.46 -17.67 2.67
C GLN A 106 -5.81 -16.39 2.11
N GLN A 107 -4.49 -16.40 1.94
CA GLN A 107 -3.78 -15.25 1.37
C GLN A 107 -4.22 -15.00 -0.08
N ARG A 108 -4.33 -16.07 -0.88
CA ARG A 108 -4.79 -15.95 -2.28
C ARG A 108 -6.21 -15.41 -2.36
N GLU A 109 -7.10 -15.86 -1.47
CA GLU A 109 -8.47 -15.34 -1.42
C GLU A 109 -8.49 -13.85 -1.06
N ALA A 110 -7.71 -13.45 -0.07
CA ALA A 110 -7.58 -12.03 0.32
C ALA A 110 -7.07 -11.18 -0.85
N GLU A 111 -6.10 -11.68 -1.60
CA GLU A 111 -5.54 -10.99 -2.79
C GLU A 111 -6.61 -10.81 -3.87
N GLN A 112 -7.40 -11.84 -4.14
CA GLN A 112 -8.48 -11.78 -5.13
C GLN A 112 -9.59 -10.82 -4.70
N GLN A 113 -9.95 -10.85 -3.42
CA GLN A 113 -10.93 -9.91 -2.85
C GLN A 113 -10.44 -8.48 -2.92
N ALA A 114 -9.15 -8.25 -2.68
CA ALA A 114 -8.54 -6.93 -2.79
C ALA A 114 -8.67 -6.37 -4.20
N LEU A 115 -8.33 -7.17 -5.21
CA LEU A 115 -8.43 -6.74 -6.61
C LEU A 115 -9.88 -6.44 -7.00
N SER A 116 -10.82 -7.28 -6.62
CA SER A 116 -12.25 -7.06 -6.88
C SER A 116 -12.75 -5.78 -6.20
N PHE A 117 -12.37 -5.57 -4.94
CA PHE A 117 -12.78 -4.39 -4.18
C PHE A 117 -12.28 -3.11 -4.87
N ILE A 118 -11.01 -3.04 -5.22
CA ILE A 118 -10.43 -1.84 -5.85
C ILE A 118 -11.06 -1.61 -7.23
N SER A 119 -11.27 -2.67 -8.01
CA SER A 119 -11.89 -2.57 -9.32
C SER A 119 -13.31 -1.99 -9.23
N GLU A 120 -14.12 -2.48 -8.32
CA GLU A 120 -15.49 -1.97 -8.10
C GLU A 120 -15.49 -0.54 -7.58
N TYR A 121 -14.63 -0.24 -6.61
CA TYR A 121 -14.51 1.10 -6.05
C TYR A 121 -14.08 2.10 -7.12
N ARG A 122 -13.13 1.72 -7.95
CA ARG A 122 -12.65 2.56 -9.06
C ARG A 122 -13.78 2.89 -10.04
N GLU A 123 -14.58 1.89 -10.39
CA GLU A 123 -15.74 2.09 -11.26
C GLU A 123 -16.76 3.05 -10.64
N GLN A 124 -17.08 2.86 -9.36
CA GLN A 124 -18.00 3.75 -8.63
C GLN A 124 -17.47 5.18 -8.58
N GLN A 125 -16.17 5.35 -8.32
CA GLN A 125 -15.55 6.67 -8.27
C GLN A 125 -15.56 7.36 -9.63
N GLN A 126 -15.32 6.62 -10.69
CA GLN A 126 -15.40 7.16 -12.05
C GLN A 126 -16.82 7.67 -12.37
N LEU A 127 -17.84 6.89 -12.03
CA LEU A 127 -19.24 7.27 -12.22
C LEU A 127 -19.63 8.48 -11.38
N ALA A 128 -19.02 8.62 -10.20
CA ALA A 128 -19.26 9.75 -9.29
C ALA A 128 -18.48 11.01 -9.68
N GLY A 129 -17.63 10.95 -10.72
CA GLY A 129 -16.84 12.08 -11.16
C GLY A 129 -15.65 12.42 -10.29
N ALA A 130 -15.04 11.41 -9.65
CA ALA A 130 -13.87 11.61 -8.79
C ALA A 130 -12.69 12.21 -9.57
N ASP A 131 -11.81 12.91 -8.86
CA ASP A 131 -10.60 13.51 -9.43
C ASP A 131 -9.71 12.45 -10.09
N SER A 132 -9.02 12.86 -11.16
CA SER A 132 -8.09 11.97 -11.86
C SER A 132 -7.00 11.41 -10.96
N SER A 133 -6.57 12.16 -9.94
CA SER A 133 -5.57 11.68 -8.98
C SER A 133 -6.05 10.47 -8.19
N ILE A 134 -7.33 10.42 -7.84
CA ILE A 134 -7.94 9.28 -7.16
C ILE A 134 -8.03 8.08 -8.12
N LEU A 135 -8.51 8.32 -9.34
CA LEU A 135 -8.63 7.25 -10.34
C LEU A 135 -7.25 6.67 -10.71
N ASP A 136 -6.26 7.52 -10.88
CA ASP A 136 -4.88 7.10 -11.18
C ASP A 136 -4.27 6.30 -10.03
N GLY A 137 -4.52 6.72 -8.80
CA GLY A 137 -4.08 5.98 -7.62
C GLY A 137 -4.71 4.60 -7.53
N LEU A 138 -6.00 4.50 -7.80
CA LEU A 138 -6.71 3.22 -7.82
C LEU A 138 -6.20 2.33 -8.96
N ASP A 139 -5.93 2.89 -10.13
CA ASP A 139 -5.36 2.15 -11.26
C ASP A 139 -3.98 1.60 -10.92
N GLN A 140 -3.14 2.38 -10.24
CA GLN A 140 -1.82 1.91 -9.83
C GLN A 140 -1.92 0.77 -8.82
N VAL A 141 -2.84 0.84 -7.87
CA VAL A 141 -3.09 -0.25 -6.92
C VAL A 141 -3.53 -1.50 -7.67
N MET A 142 -4.45 -1.39 -8.62
CA MET A 142 -4.88 -2.51 -9.45
C MET A 142 -3.73 -3.15 -10.21
N ASP A 143 -2.86 -2.33 -10.79
CA ASP A 143 -1.69 -2.82 -11.54
C ASP A 143 -0.70 -3.55 -10.63
N VAL A 144 -0.50 -3.06 -9.40
CA VAL A 144 0.34 -3.73 -8.41
C VAL A 144 -0.28 -5.07 -7.99
N LEU A 145 -1.58 -5.11 -7.72
CA LEU A 145 -2.29 -6.34 -7.36
C LEU A 145 -2.26 -7.36 -8.51
N THR A 146 -2.40 -6.89 -9.74
CA THR A 146 -2.28 -7.75 -10.94
C THR A 146 -0.88 -8.31 -11.08
N ALA A 147 0.14 -7.50 -10.80
CA ALA A 147 1.54 -7.96 -10.79
C ALA A 147 1.76 -9.02 -9.72
N LEU A 148 1.19 -8.83 -8.52
CA LEU A 148 1.25 -9.82 -7.45
C LEU A 148 0.60 -11.14 -7.87
N GLU A 149 -0.56 -11.10 -8.51
CA GLU A 149 -1.23 -12.30 -9.00
C GLU A 149 -0.37 -13.05 -10.01
N LYS A 150 0.27 -12.33 -10.94
CA LYS A 150 1.19 -12.92 -11.90
C LYS A 150 2.36 -13.62 -11.22
N VAL A 151 2.94 -12.98 -10.19
CA VAL A 151 4.04 -13.56 -9.41
C VAL A 151 3.55 -14.80 -8.65
N ARG A 152 2.34 -14.75 -8.06
CA ARG A 152 1.75 -15.91 -7.36
C ARG A 152 1.56 -17.10 -8.30
N ASN A 153 1.10 -16.86 -9.53
CA ASN A 153 0.95 -17.91 -10.54
C ASN A 153 2.30 -18.52 -10.92
N ASN A 154 3.33 -17.69 -11.03
CA ASN A 154 4.70 -18.15 -11.27
C ASN A 154 5.25 -18.94 -10.08
N GLU A 155 4.97 -18.53 -8.85
CA GLU A 155 5.34 -19.27 -7.64
C GLU A 155 4.74 -20.67 -7.65
N GLN A 156 3.48 -20.79 -8.02
CA GLN A 156 2.80 -22.09 -8.14
C GLN A 156 3.47 -22.99 -9.18
N ALA A 157 3.92 -22.41 -10.28
CA ALA A 157 4.55 -23.16 -11.39
C ALA A 157 6.01 -23.54 -11.12
N THR A 158 6.78 -22.67 -10.44
CA THR A 158 8.24 -22.78 -10.29
C THR A 158 8.72 -22.96 -8.86
N GLY A 159 7.88 -22.72 -7.87
CA GLY A 159 8.26 -22.71 -6.45
C GLY A 159 9.00 -21.45 -6.00
N ALA A 160 9.23 -20.49 -6.89
CA ALA A 160 9.91 -19.23 -6.53
C ALA A 160 8.96 -18.34 -5.74
N LEU A 161 9.33 -18.01 -4.49
CA LEU A 161 8.48 -17.21 -3.59
C LEU A 161 8.31 -15.80 -4.11
N ALA A 162 7.12 -15.24 -3.92
CA ALA A 162 6.86 -13.82 -4.17
C ALA A 162 7.67 -12.96 -3.22
N SER A 163 8.12 -11.82 -3.71
CA SER A 163 8.88 -10.83 -2.94
C SER A 163 8.50 -9.43 -3.42
N TYR A 164 8.85 -8.44 -2.63
CA TYR A 164 8.69 -7.03 -3.01
C TYR A 164 9.33 -6.78 -4.39
N ASN A 165 10.57 -7.26 -4.59
CA ASN A 165 11.29 -7.04 -5.84
C ASN A 165 10.64 -7.76 -7.02
N SER A 166 10.17 -8.99 -6.86
CA SER A 166 9.54 -9.72 -7.95
C SER A 166 8.21 -9.09 -8.37
N VAL A 167 7.44 -8.57 -7.43
CA VAL A 167 6.20 -7.85 -7.73
C VAL A 167 6.50 -6.55 -8.45
N GLN A 168 7.50 -5.78 -7.99
CA GLN A 168 7.90 -4.54 -8.64
C GLN A 168 8.40 -4.80 -10.07
N GLU A 169 9.19 -5.85 -10.28
CA GLU A 169 9.65 -6.24 -11.63
C GLU A 169 8.48 -6.61 -12.54
N ALA A 170 7.51 -7.37 -12.05
CA ALA A 170 6.32 -7.74 -12.82
C ALA A 170 5.48 -6.51 -13.16
N TYR A 171 5.36 -5.56 -12.24
CA TYR A 171 4.70 -4.29 -12.48
C TYR A 171 5.42 -3.51 -13.58
N ASP A 172 6.74 -3.40 -13.50
CA ASP A 172 7.54 -2.66 -14.48
C ASP A 172 7.42 -3.26 -15.89
N GLU A 173 7.46 -4.59 -16.00
CA GLU A 173 7.30 -5.29 -17.29
C GLU A 173 5.94 -5.00 -17.92
N ALA A 174 4.87 -4.98 -17.12
CA ALA A 174 3.51 -4.76 -17.61
C ALA A 174 3.24 -3.29 -17.97
N ASN A 175 4.00 -2.36 -17.42
CA ASN A 175 3.77 -0.91 -17.54
C ASN A 175 4.91 -0.17 -18.27
N GLN A 176 5.68 -0.89 -19.07
CA GLN A 176 6.68 -0.30 -19.94
C GLN A 176 6.07 0.40 -21.14
#